data_feb47d0e11c062b67653cd1247f74b14
#
_entry.id   feb47d0e11c062b67653cd1247f74b14
#
_cell.length_a   1.000
_cell.length_b   1.000
_cell.length_c   1.000
_cell.angle_alpha   90.00
_cell.angle_beta   90.00
_cell.angle_gamma   90.00
#
_symmetry.space_group_name_H-M   'P 1'
#
loop_
_entity.id
_entity.type
_entity.pdbx_description
1 polymer ?
#
loop_
_entity_poly.entity_id
_entity_poly.type
_entity_poly.pdbx_seq_one_letter_code
_entity_poly.pdbx_strand_id
1 'polypeptide(L)'
;MSEWKPIKEGKVREIYDNGDSLIMVATDRISCFDVILKNIISKKGTVLTQMSKFWFDLTEDIVPNHMISADVKDMPEFFQQPAYDGNSMMCRKLTMLPIECIVRGYITGSGWASYQKNGTVCGIKLPEGLQESDKLPEPIYTPSTKAEIGDHDENICLLYTSPSPRDTERS
;
A
#
# COMPACT_ATOMS: atom_id res chain seq x y z
N MET A 1 -29.40 -15.57 7.61
CA MET A 1 -28.05 -15.04 7.86
C MET A 1 -27.52 -14.55 6.52
N SER A 2 -27.19 -13.28 6.37
CA SER A 2 -26.55 -12.80 5.14
C SER A 2 -25.20 -13.51 5.01
N GLU A 3 -25.00 -14.23 3.92
CA GLU A 3 -23.73 -14.90 3.64
C GLU A 3 -22.69 -13.81 3.34
N TRP A 4 -21.70 -13.64 4.24
CA TRP A 4 -20.60 -12.71 4.03
C TRP A 4 -19.77 -13.13 2.83
N LYS A 5 -19.82 -12.33 1.77
CA LYS A 5 -18.98 -12.51 0.57
C LYS A 5 -18.09 -11.31 0.41
N PRO A 6 -16.82 -11.50 0.05
CA PRO A 6 -15.96 -10.37 -0.24
C PRO A 6 -16.48 -9.60 -1.46
N ILE A 7 -16.53 -8.27 -1.36
CA ILE A 7 -16.84 -7.39 -2.48
C ILE A 7 -15.65 -7.26 -3.43
N LYS A 8 -14.45 -7.57 -2.96
CA LYS A 8 -13.23 -7.62 -3.75
C LYS A 8 -12.27 -8.65 -3.19
N GLU A 9 -11.82 -9.55 -4.07
CA GLU A 9 -10.73 -10.47 -3.78
C GLU A 9 -9.47 -10.00 -4.52
N GLY A 10 -8.48 -9.54 -3.77
CA GLY A 10 -7.16 -9.24 -4.30
C GLY A 10 -6.25 -10.47 -4.26
N LYS A 11 -5.03 -10.34 -4.77
CA LYS A 11 -4.04 -11.41 -4.80
C LYS A 11 -3.77 -12.00 -3.40
N VAL A 12 -3.75 -11.14 -2.37
CA VAL A 12 -3.39 -11.50 -0.99
C VAL A 12 -4.32 -10.88 0.07
N ARG A 13 -5.41 -10.24 -0.33
CA ARG A 13 -6.39 -9.60 0.57
C ARG A 13 -7.80 -9.84 0.08
N GLU A 14 -8.72 -9.88 1.02
CA GLU A 14 -10.16 -9.91 0.80
C GLU A 14 -10.78 -8.68 1.47
N ILE A 15 -11.75 -8.06 0.81
CA ILE A 15 -12.42 -6.86 1.30
C ILE A 15 -13.92 -7.17 1.38
N TYR A 16 -14.49 -6.90 2.54
CA TYR A 16 -15.90 -7.10 2.85
C TYR A 16 -16.56 -5.76 3.14
N ASP A 17 -17.79 -5.59 2.65
CA ASP A 17 -18.62 -4.43 2.97
C ASP A 17 -19.33 -4.62 4.32
N ASN A 18 -19.11 -3.71 5.24
CA ASN A 18 -19.75 -3.68 6.55
C ASN A 18 -20.65 -2.43 6.73
N GLY A 19 -21.35 -2.03 5.68
CA GLY A 19 -22.18 -0.82 5.72
C GLY A 19 -21.35 0.45 5.68
N ASP A 20 -21.15 1.11 6.81
CA ASP A 20 -20.36 2.36 6.88
C ASP A 20 -18.85 2.14 6.93
N SER A 21 -18.41 0.91 7.01
CA SER A 21 -16.99 0.52 7.07
C SER A 21 -16.66 -0.62 6.11
N LEU A 22 -15.38 -0.92 6.00
CA LEU A 22 -14.86 -2.10 5.30
C LEU A 22 -14.16 -3.00 6.30
N ILE A 23 -14.22 -4.31 6.08
CA ILE A 23 -13.36 -5.26 6.77
C ILE A 23 -12.37 -5.81 5.74
N MET A 24 -11.10 -5.58 6.00
CA MET A 24 -9.99 -6.09 5.18
C MET A 24 -9.36 -7.27 5.88
N VAL A 25 -9.32 -8.42 5.18
CA VAL A 25 -8.70 -9.65 5.66
C VAL A 25 -7.43 -9.88 4.86
N ALA A 26 -6.28 -9.85 5.53
CA ALA A 26 -5.01 -10.25 4.92
C ALA A 26 -4.89 -11.77 4.94
N THR A 27 -4.64 -12.37 3.79
CA THR A 27 -4.52 -13.83 3.66
C THR A 27 -3.06 -14.28 3.72
N ASP A 28 -2.87 -15.56 3.94
CA ASP A 28 -1.56 -16.21 3.91
C ASP A 28 -1.06 -16.51 2.49
N ARG A 29 -1.87 -16.17 1.47
CA ARG A 29 -1.50 -16.30 0.05
C ARG A 29 -0.29 -15.44 -0.27
N ILE A 30 0.54 -15.93 -1.19
CA ILE A 30 1.65 -15.19 -1.78
C ILE A 30 1.45 -15.07 -3.29
N SER A 31 1.92 -13.97 -3.85
CA SER A 31 1.94 -13.77 -5.30
C SER A 31 3.34 -13.36 -5.75
N CYS A 32 3.69 -13.80 -6.95
CA CYS A 32 4.94 -13.43 -7.62
C CYS A 32 4.64 -13.18 -9.09
N PHE A 33 5.11 -12.04 -9.63
CA PHE A 33 4.79 -11.60 -10.99
C PHE A 33 3.30 -11.71 -11.33
N ASP A 34 2.45 -11.23 -10.40
CA ASP A 34 0.98 -11.23 -10.50
C ASP A 34 0.30 -12.62 -10.47
N VAL A 35 1.07 -13.69 -10.33
CA VAL A 35 0.55 -15.05 -10.17
C VAL A 35 0.42 -15.40 -8.69
N ILE A 36 -0.77 -15.84 -8.28
CA ILE A 36 -0.99 -16.39 -6.93
C ILE A 36 -0.40 -17.79 -6.91
N LEU A 37 0.57 -17.99 -6.01
CA LEU A 37 1.23 -19.28 -5.85
C LEU A 37 0.33 -20.26 -5.09
N LYS A 38 0.50 -21.56 -5.37
CA LYS A 38 -0.24 -22.63 -4.68
C LYS A 38 0.15 -22.73 -3.20
N ASN A 39 1.38 -22.38 -2.87
CA ASN A 39 1.90 -22.42 -1.50
C ASN A 39 1.45 -21.18 -0.74
N ILE A 40 1.23 -21.33 0.55
CA ILE A 40 0.95 -20.24 1.48
C ILE A 40 2.10 -20.11 2.48
N ILE A 41 2.22 -18.93 3.09
CA ILE A 41 3.11 -18.72 4.23
C ILE A 41 2.23 -18.53 5.46
N SER A 42 2.22 -19.52 6.33
CA SER A 42 1.39 -19.51 7.53
C SER A 42 1.62 -18.25 8.38
N LYS A 43 0.54 -17.63 8.83
CA LYS A 43 0.52 -16.39 9.62
C LYS A 43 1.07 -15.14 8.90
N LYS A 44 1.32 -15.20 7.60
CA LYS A 44 1.73 -14.00 6.83
C LYS A 44 0.69 -12.88 6.95
N GLY A 45 -0.60 -13.22 6.82
CA GLY A 45 -1.69 -12.26 6.96
C GLY A 45 -1.69 -11.60 8.33
N THR A 46 -1.52 -12.38 9.39
CA THR A 46 -1.42 -11.88 10.77
C THR A 46 -0.23 -10.92 10.92
N VAL A 47 0.97 -11.32 10.50
CA VAL A 47 2.16 -10.48 10.60
C VAL A 47 1.95 -9.15 9.88
N LEU A 48 1.43 -9.17 8.65
CA LEU A 48 1.22 -7.94 7.87
C LEU A 48 0.17 -7.02 8.51
N THR A 49 -0.91 -7.57 9.07
CA THR A 49 -1.94 -6.77 9.74
C THR A 49 -1.41 -6.15 11.03
N GLN A 50 -0.68 -6.91 11.84
CA GLN A 50 -0.09 -6.41 13.08
C GLN A 50 1.02 -5.37 12.83
N MET A 51 1.82 -5.53 11.77
CA MET A 51 2.76 -4.49 11.33
C MET A 51 2.03 -3.21 10.90
N SER A 52 0.93 -3.33 10.15
CA SER A 52 0.14 -2.16 9.75
C SER A 52 -0.44 -1.46 10.97
N LYS A 53 -1.02 -2.21 11.92
CA LYS A 53 -1.52 -1.67 13.19
C LYS A 53 -0.44 -0.93 13.95
N PHE A 54 0.74 -1.54 14.12
CA PHE A 54 1.87 -0.91 14.82
C PHE A 54 2.24 0.45 14.20
N TRP A 55 2.34 0.52 12.87
CA TRP A 55 2.69 1.77 12.21
C TRP A 55 1.58 2.80 12.27
N PHE A 56 0.31 2.39 12.18
CA PHE A 56 -0.83 3.31 12.32
C PHE A 56 -0.91 3.90 13.73
N ASP A 57 -0.68 3.08 14.76
CA ASP A 57 -0.64 3.56 16.14
C ASP A 57 0.56 4.51 16.37
N LEU A 58 1.75 4.16 15.82
CA LEU A 58 2.96 4.97 15.99
C LEU A 58 2.89 6.33 15.28
N THR A 59 2.13 6.44 14.21
CA THR A 59 2.06 7.66 13.37
C THR A 59 0.74 8.40 13.49
N GLU A 60 -0.13 8.05 14.44
CA GLU A 60 -1.47 8.64 14.57
C GLU A 60 -1.45 10.14 14.86
N ASP A 61 -0.41 10.62 15.54
CA ASP A 61 -0.17 12.03 15.86
C ASP A 61 0.42 12.82 14.66
N ILE A 62 0.93 12.13 13.64
CA ILE A 62 1.50 12.73 12.42
C ILE A 62 0.44 12.89 11.35
N VAL A 63 -0.33 11.83 11.08
CA VAL A 63 -1.34 11.81 10.02
C VAL A 63 -2.50 10.87 10.38
N PRO A 64 -3.77 11.31 10.19
CA PRO A 64 -4.91 10.41 10.35
C PRO A 64 -4.82 9.22 9.41
N ASN A 65 -5.17 8.03 9.90
CA ASN A 65 -5.23 6.81 9.10
C ASN A 65 -6.67 6.29 8.98
N HIS A 66 -6.87 5.25 8.18
CA HIS A 66 -8.19 4.67 7.90
C HIS A 66 -8.59 3.54 8.85
N MET A 67 -7.71 3.08 9.73
CA MET A 67 -8.02 2.01 10.68
C MET A 67 -9.04 2.48 11.71
N ILE A 68 -10.06 1.67 11.94
CA ILE A 68 -11.03 1.83 13.04
C ILE A 68 -10.64 0.90 14.18
N SER A 69 -10.45 -0.39 13.87
CA SER A 69 -10.01 -1.41 14.84
C SER A 69 -9.34 -2.58 14.14
N ALA A 70 -8.41 -3.23 14.82
CA ALA A 70 -7.84 -4.52 14.43
C ALA A 70 -8.21 -5.64 15.43
N ASP A 71 -9.10 -5.38 16.38
CA ASP A 71 -9.67 -6.40 17.26
C ASP A 71 -10.95 -6.96 16.63
N VAL A 72 -11.00 -8.27 16.42
CA VAL A 72 -12.18 -8.94 15.84
C VAL A 72 -13.44 -8.83 16.73
N LYS A 73 -13.28 -8.51 18.01
CA LYS A 73 -14.42 -8.28 18.92
C LYS A 73 -15.24 -7.05 18.56
N ASP A 74 -14.62 -6.09 17.87
CA ASP A 74 -15.29 -4.88 17.38
C ASP A 74 -15.96 -5.10 16.02
N MET A 75 -15.80 -6.29 15.41
CA MET A 75 -16.31 -6.65 14.11
C MET A 75 -17.58 -7.50 14.22
N PRO A 76 -18.36 -7.65 13.14
CA PRO A 76 -19.50 -8.56 13.14
C PRO A 76 -19.12 -9.99 13.55
N GLU A 77 -20.06 -10.72 14.15
CA GLU A 77 -19.88 -12.07 14.70
C GLU A 77 -19.20 -13.03 13.72
N PHE A 78 -19.49 -12.90 12.43
CA PHE A 78 -18.85 -13.71 11.38
C PHE A 78 -17.31 -13.64 11.42
N PHE A 79 -16.74 -12.48 11.74
CA PHE A 79 -15.29 -12.27 11.80
C PHE A 79 -14.67 -12.58 13.17
N GLN A 80 -15.49 -12.88 14.20
CA GLN A 80 -15.00 -13.21 15.55
C GLN A 80 -14.51 -14.66 15.68
N GLN A 81 -14.19 -15.31 14.56
CA GLN A 81 -13.68 -16.66 14.51
C GLN A 81 -12.14 -16.65 14.49
N PRO A 82 -11.48 -17.73 14.96
CA PRO A 82 -10.02 -17.84 14.98
C PRO A 82 -9.35 -17.65 13.61
N ALA A 83 -10.08 -17.91 12.53
CA ALA A 83 -9.57 -17.74 11.16
C ALA A 83 -9.33 -16.27 10.78
N TYR A 84 -10.00 -15.33 11.45
CA TYR A 84 -9.92 -13.89 11.19
C TYR A 84 -9.14 -13.13 12.27
N ASP A 85 -8.80 -13.79 13.36
CA ASP A 85 -8.11 -13.18 14.49
C ASP A 85 -6.67 -12.79 14.12
N GLY A 86 -6.37 -11.51 14.35
CA GLY A 86 -5.06 -10.91 14.09
C GLY A 86 -4.74 -10.61 12.64
N ASN A 87 -5.50 -11.11 11.66
CA ASN A 87 -5.30 -10.86 10.23
C ASN A 87 -6.38 -9.97 9.59
N SER A 88 -7.34 -9.51 10.40
CA SER A 88 -8.45 -8.65 9.97
C SER A 88 -8.30 -7.24 10.51
N MET A 89 -8.81 -6.28 9.74
CA MET A 89 -8.81 -4.85 10.10
C MET A 89 -10.11 -4.22 9.63
N MET A 90 -10.82 -3.55 10.54
CA MET A 90 -11.97 -2.71 10.20
C MET A 90 -11.49 -1.31 9.85
N CYS A 91 -11.90 -0.81 8.71
CA CYS A 91 -11.42 0.44 8.13
C CYS A 91 -12.55 1.35 7.70
N ARG A 92 -12.30 2.65 7.70
CA ARG A 92 -13.20 3.64 7.10
C ARG A 92 -13.28 3.44 5.59
N LYS A 93 -14.46 3.65 5.00
CA LYS A 93 -14.62 3.75 3.55
C LYS A 93 -14.06 5.09 3.09
N LEU A 94 -12.99 5.04 2.30
CA LEU A 94 -12.35 6.21 1.72
C LEU A 94 -12.24 6.05 0.21
N THR A 95 -12.28 7.16 -0.52
CA THR A 95 -11.95 7.18 -1.94
C THR A 95 -10.44 7.13 -2.10
N MET A 96 -9.95 6.06 -2.71
CA MET A 96 -8.50 5.90 -2.96
C MET A 96 -8.07 6.77 -4.14
N LEU A 97 -6.97 7.47 -3.96
CA LEU A 97 -6.29 8.11 -5.08
C LEU A 97 -5.60 7.03 -5.96
N PRO A 98 -5.61 7.19 -7.28
CA PRO A 98 -4.98 6.24 -8.20
C PRO A 98 -3.45 6.43 -8.25
N ILE A 99 -2.82 6.60 -7.09
CA ILE A 99 -1.39 6.90 -6.95
C ILE A 99 -0.80 6.01 -5.87
N GLU A 100 0.34 5.42 -6.14
CA GLU A 100 1.18 4.78 -5.14
C GLU A 100 2.25 5.75 -4.66
N CYS A 101 2.27 6.00 -3.33
CA CYS A 101 3.22 6.90 -2.70
C CYS A 101 4.42 6.09 -2.18
N ILE A 102 5.56 6.23 -2.82
CA ILE A 102 6.77 5.48 -2.46
C ILE A 102 7.85 6.45 -1.99
N VAL A 103 8.36 6.25 -0.79
CA VAL A 103 9.54 6.95 -0.26
C VAL A 103 10.72 5.99 -0.29
N ARG A 104 11.80 6.38 -0.96
CA ARG A 104 13.01 5.57 -1.11
C ARG A 104 14.13 6.11 -0.25
N GLY A 105 14.60 5.35 0.72
CA GLY A 105 15.83 5.63 1.45
C GLY A 105 17.07 4.97 0.84
N TYR A 106 16.85 4.02 -0.07
CA TYR A 106 17.87 3.23 -0.78
C TYR A 106 17.53 3.14 -2.26
N ILE A 107 18.56 3.01 -3.11
CA ILE A 107 18.36 2.92 -4.56
C ILE A 107 18.32 1.47 -5.03
N THR A 108 17.13 0.95 -5.30
CA THR A 108 16.90 -0.44 -5.72
C THR A 108 15.83 -0.53 -6.81
N GLY A 109 15.72 -1.68 -7.47
CA GLY A 109 14.64 -2.04 -8.38
C GLY A 109 14.44 -1.01 -9.50
N SER A 110 13.22 -0.57 -9.76
CA SER A 110 12.91 0.41 -10.82
C SER A 110 13.64 1.75 -10.64
N GLY A 111 13.90 2.16 -9.40
CA GLY A 111 14.69 3.36 -9.10
C GLY A 111 16.14 3.20 -9.56
N TRP A 112 16.76 2.05 -9.28
CA TRP A 112 18.11 1.73 -9.75
C TRP A 112 18.18 1.70 -11.28
N ALA A 113 17.23 1.01 -11.93
CA ALA A 113 17.16 0.95 -13.39
C ALA A 113 17.02 2.35 -14.04
N SER A 114 16.27 3.26 -13.41
CA SER A 114 16.15 4.65 -13.86
C SER A 114 17.45 5.41 -13.69
N TYR A 115 18.08 5.30 -12.52
CA TYR A 115 19.37 5.95 -12.23
C TYR A 115 20.47 5.53 -13.20
N GLN A 116 20.57 4.23 -13.52
CA GLN A 116 21.55 3.72 -14.49
C GLN A 116 21.41 4.35 -15.88
N LYS A 117 20.19 4.73 -16.28
CA LYS A 117 19.93 5.32 -17.60
C LYS A 117 20.38 6.77 -17.73
N ASN A 118 20.14 7.57 -16.72
CA ASN A 118 20.30 9.03 -16.82
C ASN A 118 20.70 9.74 -15.51
N GLY A 119 21.08 9.00 -14.46
CA GLY A 119 21.46 9.57 -13.16
C GLY A 119 20.30 10.17 -12.37
N THR A 120 19.05 9.92 -12.78
CA THR A 120 17.86 10.49 -12.13
C THR A 120 16.83 9.42 -11.76
N VAL A 121 15.99 9.71 -10.76
CA VAL A 121 14.79 8.92 -10.42
C VAL A 121 13.62 9.89 -10.28
N CYS A 122 12.56 9.69 -11.03
CA CYS A 122 11.40 10.61 -11.09
C CYS A 122 11.79 12.08 -11.28
N GLY A 123 12.79 12.37 -12.13
CA GLY A 123 13.30 13.71 -12.39
C GLY A 123 14.25 14.26 -11.32
N ILE A 124 14.42 13.57 -10.20
CA ILE A 124 15.35 13.96 -9.13
C ILE A 124 16.75 13.49 -9.50
N LYS A 125 17.69 14.44 -9.66
CA LYS A 125 19.09 14.11 -9.92
C LYS A 125 19.74 13.56 -8.66
N LEU A 126 20.38 12.41 -8.77
CA LEU A 126 21.10 11.77 -7.67
C LEU A 126 22.62 11.94 -7.84
N PRO A 127 23.40 11.78 -6.74
CA PRO A 127 24.85 11.79 -6.80
C PRO A 127 25.40 10.76 -7.79
N GLU A 128 26.53 11.06 -8.40
CA GLU A 128 27.24 10.10 -9.26
C GLU A 128 27.92 9.01 -8.42
N GLY A 129 28.06 7.82 -9.02
CA GLY A 129 28.81 6.72 -8.41
C GLY A 129 28.02 5.85 -7.43
N LEU A 130 26.71 6.05 -7.31
CA LEU A 130 25.86 5.15 -6.52
C LEU A 130 25.85 3.75 -7.12
N GLN A 131 25.83 2.74 -6.23
CA GLN A 131 25.67 1.33 -6.58
C GLN A 131 24.27 0.85 -6.18
N GLU A 132 23.86 -0.29 -6.71
CA GLU A 132 22.60 -0.91 -6.34
C GLU A 132 22.57 -1.20 -4.83
N SER A 133 21.47 -0.83 -4.18
CA SER A 133 21.24 -0.92 -2.74
C SER A 133 22.00 0.12 -1.89
N ASP A 134 22.66 1.11 -2.48
CA ASP A 134 23.23 2.19 -1.73
C ASP A 134 22.16 3.01 -1.00
N LYS A 135 22.51 3.47 0.19
CA LYS A 135 21.68 4.42 0.94
C LYS A 135 21.76 5.79 0.26
N LEU A 136 20.59 6.38 0.02
CA LEU A 136 20.52 7.74 -0.50
C LEU A 136 20.92 8.77 0.58
N PRO A 137 21.55 9.89 0.20
CA PRO A 137 21.89 10.98 1.13
C PRO A 137 20.66 11.49 1.87
N GLU A 138 19.53 11.61 1.17
CA GLU A 138 18.21 11.95 1.69
C GLU A 138 17.16 11.04 1.07
N PRO A 139 16.09 10.68 1.82
CA PRO A 139 14.99 9.95 1.24
C PRO A 139 14.33 10.75 0.13
N ILE A 140 13.99 10.09 -0.98
CA ILE A 140 13.30 10.72 -2.11
C ILE A 140 11.87 10.18 -2.26
N TYR A 141 10.95 11.05 -2.65
CA TYR A 141 9.57 10.68 -2.95
C TYR A 141 9.44 10.37 -4.44
N THR A 142 8.99 9.16 -4.75
CA THR A 142 8.91 8.62 -6.11
C THR A 142 7.52 8.03 -6.36
N PRO A 143 6.50 8.85 -6.59
CA PRO A 143 5.14 8.36 -6.82
C PRO A 143 5.05 7.61 -8.15
N SER A 144 4.13 6.64 -8.20
CA SER A 144 3.74 5.95 -9.42
C SER A 144 2.22 5.94 -9.60
N THR A 145 1.77 5.78 -10.83
CA THR A 145 0.35 5.48 -11.08
C THR A 145 0.02 4.12 -10.47
N LYS A 146 -1.23 3.95 -10.09
CA LYS A 146 -1.76 2.62 -9.81
C LYS A 146 -2.41 2.09 -11.07
N ALA A 147 -1.69 1.27 -11.82
CA ALA A 147 -2.20 0.65 -13.03
C ALA A 147 -3.34 -0.35 -12.73
N GLU A 148 -4.20 -0.58 -13.72
CA GLU A 148 -5.18 -1.67 -13.67
C GLU A 148 -4.48 -3.04 -13.75
N ILE A 149 -5.23 -4.10 -13.38
CA ILE A 149 -4.69 -5.45 -13.39
C ILE A 149 -4.27 -5.84 -14.81
N GLY A 150 -2.97 -6.04 -15.02
CA GLY A 150 -2.37 -6.40 -16.30
C GLY A 150 -1.49 -5.32 -16.91
N ASP A 151 -1.56 -4.10 -16.42
CA ASP A 151 -0.67 -3.00 -16.80
C ASP A 151 0.43 -2.78 -15.75
N HIS A 152 1.51 -2.11 -16.14
CA HIS A 152 2.61 -1.76 -15.23
C HIS A 152 2.42 -0.36 -14.67
N ASP A 153 2.74 -0.21 -13.38
CA ASP A 153 2.77 1.10 -12.73
C ASP A 153 3.85 1.98 -13.39
N GLU A 154 3.46 3.20 -13.77
CA GLU A 154 4.37 4.17 -14.35
C GLU A 154 4.82 5.18 -13.30
N ASN A 155 6.13 5.47 -13.26
CA ASN A 155 6.66 6.51 -12.40
C ASN A 155 6.09 7.87 -12.80
N ILE A 156 5.52 8.59 -11.85
CA ILE A 156 4.97 9.93 -12.06
C ILE A 156 5.98 10.94 -11.53
N CYS A 157 6.36 11.92 -12.35
CA CYS A 157 7.20 13.01 -11.89
C CYS A 157 6.36 13.99 -11.04
N LEU A 158 6.84 14.37 -9.87
CA LEU A 158 6.17 15.33 -8.97
C LEU A 158 5.75 16.65 -9.65
N LEU A 159 6.45 17.05 -10.71
CA LEU A 159 6.15 18.27 -11.49
C LEU A 159 4.85 18.17 -12.30
N TYR A 160 4.33 16.96 -12.55
CA TYR A 160 3.14 16.76 -13.39
C TYR A 160 1.87 16.37 -12.60
N THR A 161 1.99 16.01 -11.33
CA THR A 161 0.90 15.38 -10.58
C THR A 161 0.40 16.16 -9.38
N SER A 162 1.15 17.13 -8.90
CA SER A 162 0.69 18.02 -7.85
C SER A 162 0.19 19.31 -8.49
N PRO A 163 -1.12 19.64 -8.38
CA PRO A 163 -1.55 21.00 -8.73
C PRO A 163 -0.73 21.96 -7.87
N SER A 164 0.10 22.76 -8.52
CA SER A 164 0.84 23.82 -7.85
C SER A 164 -0.17 24.76 -7.18
N PRO A 165 0.10 25.29 -5.98
CA PRO A 165 -0.70 26.38 -5.42
C PRO A 165 -0.90 27.56 -6.38
N ARG A 166 -0.05 27.68 -7.41
CA ARG A 166 -0.17 28.69 -8.49
C ARG A 166 -1.20 28.32 -9.56
N ASP A 167 -1.61 27.05 -9.66
CA ASP A 167 -2.62 26.62 -10.65
C ASP A 167 -4.04 26.88 -10.17
N THR A 168 -4.25 27.10 -8.88
CA THR A 168 -5.53 27.48 -8.27
C THR A 168 -5.81 28.99 -8.34
N GLU A 169 -4.84 29.82 -8.70
CA GLU A 169 -5.00 31.28 -8.82
C GLU A 169 -5.39 31.76 -10.24
N ARG A 170 -5.61 30.83 -11.17
CA ARG A 170 -5.96 31.14 -12.59
C ARG A 170 -7.33 30.66 -13.03
N SER A 171 -8.27 30.45 -12.12
CA SER A 171 -9.69 30.18 -12.47
C SER A 171 -10.61 31.20 -11.83
#